data_32af73d1c4be2cce6d1943cddeb6616e
#
_entry.id   32af73d1c4be2cce6d1943cddeb6616e
#
_cell.length_a   1.000
_cell.length_b   1.000
_cell.length_c   1.000
_cell.angle_alpha   90.00
_cell.angle_beta   90.00
_cell.angle_gamma   90.00
#
_symmetry.space_group_name_H-M   'P 1'
#
loop_
_entity.id
_entity.type
_entity.pdbx_description
1 polymer ?
#
loop_
_entity_poly.entity_id
_entity_poly.type
_entity_poly.pdbx_seq_one_letter_code
_entity_poly.pdbx_strand_id
1 'polypeptide(L)'
;PFPLTSTDTTEYKINENLFDISATYKNFYLYTQLEYSDPPIFGETRTTIDKILNSYYLEYLNEKLNLKLGDIYSVYTRGLMFNTYQDQSTDFNNSISGVELSYLANDWLRIYSLYGTDTYEFRTRPDNQLSDLSFNHTSAFLGTEIHPISDIILNIQYLNQSLNISESVTNEGGVNTIGYYANLFTILGNDIAENISDFSTDNINSYQINADMLGLSLQGYLFGLDFYGEYASNKYT
;
A
#
# COMPACT_ATOMS: atom_id res chain seq x y z
N PRO A 1 -27.20 26.15 1.32
CA PRO A 1 -28.20 25.15 1.01
C PRO A 1 -28.30 25.05 -0.51
N PHE A 2 -27.83 23.93 -1.07
CA PHE A 2 -28.02 23.64 -2.49
C PHE A 2 -29.46 23.19 -2.67
N PRO A 3 -30.22 23.73 -3.62
CA PRO A 3 -31.55 23.24 -3.90
C PRO A 3 -31.43 21.87 -4.56
N LEU A 4 -31.76 20.82 -3.83
CA LEU A 4 -32.04 19.52 -4.40
C LEU A 4 -33.39 19.61 -5.12
N THR A 5 -33.37 20.02 -6.36
CA THR A 5 -34.55 19.99 -7.24
C THR A 5 -34.31 19.00 -8.38
N SER A 6 -34.23 17.72 -8.06
CA SER A 6 -34.49 16.68 -9.04
C SER A 6 -35.24 15.57 -8.36
N THR A 7 -36.47 15.37 -8.81
CA THR A 7 -37.33 14.25 -8.46
C THR A 7 -37.08 13.03 -9.34
N ASP A 8 -35.95 12.96 -10.03
CA ASP A 8 -35.51 11.77 -10.74
C ASP A 8 -34.83 10.82 -9.74
N THR A 9 -35.64 9.96 -9.12
CA THR A 9 -35.17 8.76 -8.46
C THR A 9 -34.78 7.75 -9.52
N THR A 10 -33.57 7.83 -10.07
CA THR A 10 -32.97 6.74 -10.79
C THR A 10 -32.65 5.65 -9.78
N GLU A 11 -33.36 4.49 -9.85
CA GLU A 11 -32.98 3.30 -9.10
C GLU A 11 -31.58 2.89 -9.54
N TYR A 12 -30.59 3.09 -8.69
CA TYR A 12 -29.25 2.58 -8.91
C TYR A 12 -29.19 1.15 -8.32
N LYS A 13 -29.01 0.16 -9.18
CA LYS A 13 -28.86 -1.25 -8.76
C LYS A 13 -27.39 -1.59 -8.70
N ILE A 14 -26.94 -1.98 -7.54
CA ILE A 14 -25.58 -2.44 -7.27
C ILE A 14 -25.60 -3.96 -7.20
N ASN A 15 -24.63 -4.61 -7.81
CA ASN A 15 -24.42 -6.04 -7.71
C ASN A 15 -22.95 -6.32 -7.48
N GLU A 16 -22.59 -6.63 -6.24
CA GLU A 16 -21.22 -6.90 -5.82
C GLU A 16 -21.21 -8.17 -4.97
N ASN A 17 -20.36 -9.12 -5.36
CA ASN A 17 -20.24 -10.42 -4.72
C ASN A 17 -18.78 -10.75 -4.50
N LEU A 18 -18.43 -11.13 -3.27
CA LEU A 18 -17.10 -11.53 -2.85
C LEU A 18 -17.10 -13.01 -2.46
N PHE A 19 -16.10 -13.72 -2.94
CA PHE A 19 -15.89 -15.13 -2.64
C PHE A 19 -14.48 -15.34 -2.13
N ASP A 20 -14.35 -15.64 -0.85
CA ASP A 20 -13.08 -16.00 -0.24
C ASP A 20 -12.88 -17.51 -0.27
N ILE A 21 -11.77 -17.93 -0.86
CA ILE A 21 -11.38 -19.32 -0.96
C ILE A 21 -10.04 -19.50 -0.26
N SER A 22 -9.98 -20.44 0.67
CA SER A 22 -8.73 -20.77 1.35
C SER A 22 -8.50 -22.28 1.41
N ALA A 23 -7.24 -22.67 1.37
CA ALA A 23 -6.81 -24.05 1.49
C ALA A 23 -5.54 -24.16 2.34
N THR A 24 -5.53 -25.11 3.26
CA THR A 24 -4.37 -25.38 4.11
C THR A 24 -3.88 -26.82 3.88
N TYR A 25 -2.61 -26.99 3.62
CA TYR A 25 -1.95 -28.27 3.53
C TYR A 25 -0.59 -28.25 4.23
N LYS A 26 -0.48 -28.96 5.35
CA LYS A 26 0.71 -28.93 6.22
C LYS A 26 1.08 -27.51 6.62
N ASN A 27 2.22 -27.03 6.15
CA ASN A 27 2.79 -25.72 6.41
C ASN A 27 2.41 -24.67 5.35
N PHE A 28 1.60 -25.06 4.35
CA PHE A 28 1.19 -24.17 3.28
C PHE A 28 -0.24 -23.70 3.49
N TYR A 29 -0.46 -22.41 3.27
CA TYR A 29 -1.76 -21.78 3.24
C TYR A 29 -1.92 -21.00 1.93
N LEU A 30 -2.97 -21.31 1.19
CA LEU A 30 -3.35 -20.59 -0.02
C LEU A 30 -4.63 -19.78 0.27
N TYR A 31 -4.64 -18.54 -0.13
CA TYR A 31 -5.82 -17.68 -0.11
C TYR A 31 -6.03 -17.06 -1.47
N THR A 32 -7.28 -16.94 -1.88
CA THR A 32 -7.70 -16.13 -3.02
C THR A 32 -9.07 -15.54 -2.78
N GLN A 33 -9.24 -14.29 -3.19
CA GLN A 33 -10.50 -13.56 -3.19
C GLN A 33 -10.93 -13.29 -4.62
N LEU A 34 -12.15 -13.70 -4.94
CA LEU A 34 -12.80 -13.43 -6.20
C LEU A 34 -13.89 -12.40 -5.97
N GLU A 35 -13.91 -11.36 -6.79
CA GLU A 35 -14.91 -10.31 -6.76
C GLU A 35 -15.63 -10.23 -8.10
N TYR A 36 -16.95 -10.38 -8.06
CA TYR A 36 -17.81 -10.11 -9.20
C TYR A 36 -18.63 -8.86 -8.90
N SER A 37 -18.51 -7.83 -9.74
CA SER A 37 -19.21 -6.56 -9.55
C SER A 37 -19.75 -6.01 -10.89
N ASP A 38 -21.08 -5.68 -10.90
CA ASP A 38 -21.75 -5.13 -12.09
C ASP A 38 -23.10 -4.43 -11.74
N PRO A 39 -23.13 -3.11 -11.62
CA PRO A 39 -22.01 -2.22 -11.32
C PRO A 39 -21.58 -2.34 -9.85
N PRO A 40 -20.31 -2.01 -9.51
CA PRO A 40 -19.85 -1.93 -8.14
C PRO A 40 -20.38 -0.69 -7.41
N ILE A 41 -20.21 -0.63 -6.09
CA ILE A 41 -20.41 0.61 -5.31
C ILE A 41 -19.33 1.61 -5.66
N PHE A 42 -18.09 1.15 -5.67
CA PHE A 42 -16.89 1.87 -6.08
C PHE A 42 -16.03 0.98 -6.96
N GLY A 43 -15.06 1.60 -7.65
CA GLY A 43 -14.11 0.88 -8.46
C GLY A 43 -14.61 0.44 -9.82
N GLU A 44 -13.93 -0.52 -10.40
CA GLU A 44 -14.21 -1.03 -11.74
C GLU A 44 -15.24 -2.15 -11.75
N THR A 45 -15.99 -2.23 -12.85
CA THR A 45 -16.82 -3.41 -13.15
C THR A 45 -15.94 -4.64 -13.36
N ARG A 46 -16.15 -5.70 -12.56
CA ARG A 46 -15.37 -6.94 -12.53
C ARG A 46 -16.23 -8.10 -13.00
N THR A 47 -16.33 -8.28 -14.28
CA THR A 47 -17.14 -9.35 -14.92
C THR A 47 -16.31 -10.34 -15.73
N THR A 48 -15.06 -10.04 -16.01
CA THR A 48 -14.14 -10.89 -16.78
C THR A 48 -13.15 -11.59 -15.84
N ILE A 49 -12.67 -12.77 -16.25
CA ILE A 49 -11.82 -13.63 -15.40
C ILE A 49 -10.54 -12.91 -14.94
N ASP A 50 -9.96 -12.07 -15.78
CA ASP A 50 -8.78 -11.27 -15.49
C ASP A 50 -9.03 -10.18 -14.43
N LYS A 51 -10.28 -9.71 -14.29
CA LYS A 51 -10.68 -8.69 -13.31
C LYS A 51 -11.31 -9.26 -12.03
N ILE A 52 -11.85 -10.47 -12.12
CA ILE A 52 -12.51 -11.14 -10.98
C ILE A 52 -11.51 -11.51 -9.88
N LEU A 53 -10.26 -11.84 -10.23
CA LEU A 53 -9.22 -12.15 -9.24
C LEU A 53 -8.81 -10.85 -8.53
N ASN A 54 -9.33 -10.64 -7.33
CA ASN A 54 -9.12 -9.43 -6.56
C ASN A 54 -7.85 -9.51 -5.69
N SER A 55 -7.63 -10.65 -5.04
CA SER A 55 -6.45 -10.85 -4.19
C SER A 55 -6.06 -12.33 -4.12
N TYR A 56 -4.76 -12.59 -4.01
CA TYR A 56 -4.26 -13.95 -3.80
C TYR A 56 -2.91 -13.95 -3.10
N TYR A 57 -2.67 -14.95 -2.26
CA TYR A 57 -1.33 -15.23 -1.76
C TYR A 57 -1.15 -16.69 -1.37
N LEU A 58 0.10 -17.14 -1.41
CA LEU A 58 0.57 -18.43 -0.89
C LEU A 58 1.51 -18.16 0.28
N GLU A 59 1.25 -18.75 1.41
CA GLU A 59 2.09 -18.64 2.60
C GLU A 59 2.64 -20.00 3.00
N TYR A 60 3.93 -20.05 3.33
CA TYR A 60 4.59 -21.16 3.98
C TYR A 60 4.99 -20.76 5.39
N LEU A 61 4.50 -21.46 6.39
CA LEU A 61 4.72 -21.15 7.80
C LEU A 61 5.27 -22.36 8.55
N ASN A 62 6.42 -22.17 9.20
CA ASN A 62 6.92 -23.09 10.22
C ASN A 62 7.42 -22.32 11.45
N GLU A 63 7.99 -23.02 12.44
CA GLU A 63 8.45 -22.42 13.70
C GLU A 63 9.45 -21.27 13.52
N LYS A 64 10.25 -21.26 12.47
CA LYS A 64 11.34 -20.30 12.25
C LYS A 64 11.15 -19.43 11.01
N LEU A 65 10.38 -19.89 10.04
CA LEU A 65 10.28 -19.26 8.73
C LEU A 65 8.82 -19.03 8.37
N ASN A 66 8.52 -17.77 8.02
CA ASN A 66 7.32 -17.40 7.30
C ASN A 66 7.74 -16.82 5.95
N LEU A 67 7.21 -17.38 4.87
CA LEU A 67 7.40 -16.91 3.50
C LEU A 67 6.02 -16.72 2.87
N LYS A 68 5.74 -15.52 2.38
CA LYS A 68 4.51 -15.19 1.66
C LYS A 68 4.82 -14.73 0.25
N LEU A 69 4.06 -15.21 -0.73
CA LEU A 69 4.16 -14.88 -2.15
C LEU A 69 2.79 -14.46 -2.67
N GLY A 70 2.71 -13.37 -3.41
CA GLY A 70 1.46 -12.78 -3.92
C GLY A 70 1.16 -11.44 -3.26
N ASP A 71 -0.10 -11.18 -2.96
CA ASP A 71 -0.51 -9.91 -2.37
C ASP A 71 -0.19 -9.88 -0.87
N ILE A 72 0.61 -8.92 -0.47
CA ILE A 72 1.14 -8.78 0.88
C ILE A 72 0.43 -7.64 1.57
N TYR A 73 -0.21 -7.98 2.69
CA TYR A 73 -0.83 -7.06 3.63
C TYR A 73 -0.07 -7.15 4.93
N SER A 74 0.81 -6.20 5.18
CA SER A 74 1.69 -6.22 6.35
C SER A 74 1.81 -4.85 7.01
N VAL A 75 1.86 -4.87 8.33
CA VAL A 75 2.13 -3.70 9.15
C VAL A 75 3.34 -4.00 10.00
N TYR A 76 4.42 -3.28 9.77
CA TYR A 76 5.62 -3.44 10.60
C TYR A 76 5.63 -2.41 11.72
N THR A 77 5.89 -2.89 12.95
CA THR A 77 5.77 -2.11 14.19
C THR A 77 4.37 -1.54 14.38
N ARG A 78 4.15 -0.23 14.40
CA ARG A 78 2.82 0.41 14.41
C ARG A 78 2.49 1.10 13.08
N GLY A 79 3.24 0.79 12.03
CA GLY A 79 2.93 1.21 10.67
C GLY A 79 3.42 2.61 10.29
N LEU A 80 4.35 3.21 11.05
CA LEU A 80 4.89 4.52 10.70
C LEU A 80 5.69 4.47 9.39
N MET A 81 6.43 3.38 9.15
CA MET A 81 7.23 3.21 7.93
C MET A 81 6.52 2.41 6.86
N PHE A 82 5.81 1.35 7.25
CA PHE A 82 5.19 0.43 6.30
C PHE A 82 3.86 -0.07 6.84
N ASN A 83 2.81 0.18 6.05
CA ASN A 83 1.45 -0.22 6.39
C ASN A 83 0.66 -0.49 5.10
N THR A 84 0.34 -1.76 4.85
CA THR A 84 -0.48 -2.17 3.71
C THR A 84 -1.73 -2.90 4.20
N TYR A 85 -2.88 -2.52 3.65
CA TYR A 85 -4.17 -3.07 4.02
C TYR A 85 -5.17 -2.97 2.88
N GLN A 86 -6.27 -3.67 3.02
CA GLN A 86 -7.43 -3.57 2.14
C GLN A 86 -8.62 -3.05 2.95
N ASP A 87 -9.35 -2.10 2.38
CA ASP A 87 -10.65 -1.63 2.90
C ASP A 87 -11.71 -1.79 1.81
N GLN A 88 -12.47 -2.88 1.93
CA GLN A 88 -13.52 -3.22 0.97
C GLN A 88 -14.63 -2.17 0.93
N SER A 89 -14.87 -1.46 2.02
CA SER A 89 -15.95 -0.45 2.09
C SER A 89 -15.69 0.77 1.21
N THR A 90 -14.44 1.03 0.90
CA THR A 90 -13.99 2.16 0.07
C THR A 90 -13.34 1.73 -1.23
N ASP A 91 -13.29 0.43 -1.51
CA ASP A 91 -12.53 -0.18 -2.61
C ASP A 91 -11.07 0.30 -2.63
N PHE A 92 -10.48 0.36 -1.43
CA PHE A 92 -9.09 0.76 -1.25
C PHE A 92 -8.22 -0.48 -1.00
N ASN A 93 -7.19 -0.62 -1.80
CA ASN A 93 -6.20 -1.67 -1.67
C ASN A 93 -4.81 -1.08 -1.94
N ASN A 94 -3.90 -1.21 -0.96
CA ASN A 94 -2.51 -0.84 -1.09
C ASN A 94 -1.57 -2.02 -0.81
N SER A 95 -2.01 -3.24 -1.11
CA SER A 95 -1.15 -4.43 -1.05
C SER A 95 0.10 -4.25 -1.91
N ILE A 96 1.08 -5.09 -1.66
CA ILE A 96 2.25 -5.21 -2.53
C ILE A 96 2.27 -6.62 -3.09
N SER A 97 2.20 -6.73 -4.41
CA SER A 97 2.36 -8.01 -5.10
C SER A 97 3.86 -8.36 -5.17
N GLY A 98 4.26 -9.40 -4.43
CA GLY A 98 5.68 -9.69 -4.27
C GLY A 98 5.99 -10.87 -3.36
N VAL A 99 7.07 -10.72 -2.62
CA VAL A 99 7.58 -11.72 -1.67
C VAL A 99 7.86 -11.08 -0.32
N GLU A 100 7.38 -11.72 0.74
CA GLU A 100 7.68 -11.37 2.13
C GLU A 100 8.32 -12.57 2.82
N LEU A 101 9.39 -12.30 3.55
CA LEU A 101 10.13 -13.29 4.34
C LEU A 101 10.27 -12.81 5.77
N SER A 102 9.96 -13.66 6.74
CA SER A 102 10.30 -13.47 8.15
C SER A 102 11.02 -14.71 8.65
N TYR A 103 12.21 -14.54 9.22
CA TYR A 103 13.06 -15.61 9.72
C TYR A 103 13.50 -15.36 11.16
N LEU A 104 13.15 -16.28 12.02
CA LEU A 104 13.61 -16.32 13.42
C LEU A 104 14.98 -17.01 13.48
N ALA A 105 16.05 -16.22 13.46
CA ALA A 105 17.41 -16.72 13.48
C ALA A 105 17.73 -17.43 14.82
N ASN A 106 17.24 -16.87 15.91
CA ASN A 106 17.28 -17.42 17.26
C ASN A 106 16.25 -16.71 18.15
N ASP A 107 16.17 -17.06 19.43
CA ASP A 107 15.14 -16.57 20.36
C ASP A 107 15.16 -15.03 20.58
N TRP A 108 16.27 -14.39 20.24
CA TRP A 108 16.44 -12.94 20.45
C TRP A 108 16.54 -12.14 19.14
N LEU A 109 16.57 -12.79 17.95
CA LEU A 109 16.75 -12.12 16.65
C LEU A 109 15.78 -12.68 15.61
N ARG A 110 14.92 -11.81 15.09
CA ARG A 110 14.13 -12.03 13.89
C ARG A 110 14.55 -11.05 12.80
N ILE A 111 14.65 -11.56 11.58
CA ILE A 111 14.92 -10.76 10.37
C ILE A 111 13.68 -10.87 9.48
N TYR A 112 13.24 -9.77 8.92
CA TYR A 112 12.13 -9.75 7.99
C TYR A 112 12.43 -8.84 6.81
N SER A 113 11.94 -9.23 5.64
CA SER A 113 12.13 -8.49 4.40
C SER A 113 10.93 -8.64 3.50
N LEU A 114 10.73 -7.64 2.65
CA LEU A 114 9.70 -7.62 1.64
C LEU A 114 10.27 -6.98 0.38
N TYR A 115 9.87 -7.52 -0.76
CA TYR A 115 10.12 -6.92 -2.06
C TYR A 115 8.93 -7.17 -2.97
N GLY A 116 8.46 -6.12 -3.64
CA GLY A 116 7.37 -6.24 -4.59
C GLY A 116 6.99 -4.92 -5.23
N THR A 117 5.98 -5.00 -6.08
CA THR A 117 5.46 -3.87 -6.85
C THR A 117 3.95 -3.84 -6.72
N ASP A 118 3.38 -2.66 -6.85
CA ASP A 118 1.94 -2.50 -7.00
C ASP A 118 1.59 -1.19 -7.70
N THR A 119 0.29 -1.01 -7.92
CA THR A 119 -0.28 0.19 -8.50
C THR A 119 -1.19 0.84 -7.47
N TYR A 120 -0.82 2.04 -7.01
CA TYR A 120 -1.72 2.86 -6.22
C TYR A 120 -2.76 3.52 -7.11
N GLU A 121 -4.03 3.31 -6.77
CA GLU A 121 -5.16 3.89 -7.45
C GLU A 121 -5.89 4.88 -6.54
N PHE A 122 -6.14 6.08 -7.07
CA PHE A 122 -6.80 7.14 -6.34
C PHE A 122 -7.99 7.69 -7.11
N ARG A 123 -8.99 8.15 -6.38
CA ARG A 123 -10.07 8.97 -6.87
C ARG A 123 -9.78 10.42 -6.52
N THR A 124 -9.59 11.27 -7.53
CA THR A 124 -9.31 12.70 -7.30
C THR A 124 -10.56 13.50 -6.98
N ARG A 125 -11.74 12.94 -7.28
CA ARG A 125 -13.03 13.60 -7.04
C ARG A 125 -13.95 12.68 -6.24
N PRO A 126 -14.70 13.20 -5.26
CA PRO A 126 -15.63 12.41 -4.45
C PRO A 126 -16.79 11.79 -5.22
N ASP A 127 -17.13 12.35 -6.39
CA ASP A 127 -18.21 11.90 -7.28
C ASP A 127 -17.75 10.85 -8.30
N ASN A 128 -16.45 10.60 -8.43
CA ASN A 128 -15.95 9.54 -9.30
C ASN A 128 -16.16 8.18 -8.65
N GLN A 129 -16.71 7.24 -9.41
CA GLN A 129 -16.76 5.83 -9.03
C GLN A 129 -15.46 5.11 -9.36
N LEU A 130 -14.80 5.50 -10.45
CA LEU A 130 -13.53 4.94 -10.89
C LEU A 130 -12.36 5.76 -10.37
N SER A 131 -11.24 5.10 -10.18
CA SER A 131 -9.95 5.73 -9.97
C SER A 131 -9.54 6.47 -11.25
N ASP A 132 -9.17 7.73 -11.12
CA ASP A 132 -8.75 8.59 -12.23
C ASP A 132 -7.25 8.92 -12.16
N LEU A 133 -6.55 8.32 -11.20
CA LEU A 133 -5.15 8.51 -10.96
C LEU A 133 -4.50 7.22 -10.48
N SER A 134 -3.43 6.80 -11.15
CA SER A 134 -2.68 5.60 -10.75
C SER A 134 -1.17 5.82 -10.84
N PHE A 135 -0.41 5.22 -9.91
CA PHE A 135 1.05 5.17 -9.97
C PHE A 135 1.56 3.77 -9.71
N ASN A 136 2.55 3.38 -10.48
CA ASN A 136 3.31 2.17 -10.16
C ASN A 136 4.36 2.49 -9.11
N HIS A 137 4.45 1.64 -8.09
CA HIS A 137 5.51 1.74 -7.11
C HIS A 137 6.19 0.39 -6.89
N THR A 138 7.45 0.46 -6.50
CA THR A 138 8.25 -0.69 -6.08
C THR A 138 8.73 -0.45 -4.67
N SER A 139 8.62 -1.44 -3.80
CA SER A 139 9.07 -1.36 -2.42
C SER A 139 10.06 -2.47 -2.10
N ALA A 140 11.15 -2.11 -1.45
CA ALA A 140 12.13 -3.03 -0.88
C ALA A 140 12.29 -2.70 0.60
N PHE A 141 11.88 -3.61 1.46
CA PHE A 141 11.89 -3.44 2.92
C PHE A 141 12.79 -4.49 3.57
N LEU A 142 13.58 -4.06 4.54
CA LEU A 142 14.39 -4.92 5.39
C LEU A 142 14.27 -4.45 6.83
N GLY A 143 14.01 -5.39 7.74
CA GLY A 143 13.93 -5.07 9.16
C GLY A 143 14.51 -6.16 10.04
N THR A 144 14.83 -5.77 11.26
CA THR A 144 15.26 -6.68 12.32
C THR A 144 14.50 -6.37 13.60
N GLU A 145 14.08 -7.42 14.28
CA GLU A 145 13.50 -7.37 15.62
C GLU A 145 14.49 -8.04 16.58
N ILE A 146 14.94 -7.31 17.57
CA ILE A 146 15.95 -7.73 18.53
C ILE A 146 15.34 -7.71 19.92
N HIS A 147 15.46 -8.81 20.65
CA HIS A 147 15.04 -8.96 22.04
C HIS A 147 16.28 -9.02 22.94
N PRO A 148 16.86 -7.87 23.34
CA PRO A 148 18.07 -7.85 24.15
C PRO A 148 17.81 -8.45 25.54
N ILE A 149 16.59 -8.31 26.05
CA ILE A 149 16.02 -8.99 27.22
C ILE A 149 14.55 -9.31 26.92
N SER A 150 13.95 -10.21 27.69
CA SER A 150 12.58 -10.71 27.45
C SER A 150 11.52 -9.61 27.34
N ASP A 151 11.71 -8.51 28.05
CA ASP A 151 10.71 -7.46 28.20
C ASP A 151 10.98 -6.23 27.31
N ILE A 152 12.01 -6.27 26.46
CA ILE A 152 12.39 -5.18 25.56
C ILE A 152 12.52 -5.68 24.13
N ILE A 153 11.88 -4.98 23.20
CA ILE A 153 11.95 -5.21 21.77
C ILE A 153 12.49 -3.95 21.08
N LEU A 154 13.57 -4.11 20.34
CA LEU A 154 14.15 -3.09 19.48
C LEU A 154 13.96 -3.50 18.02
N ASN A 155 13.39 -2.62 17.20
CA ASN A 155 13.32 -2.80 15.74
C ASN A 155 14.18 -1.77 15.05
N ILE A 156 14.90 -2.23 14.01
CA ILE A 156 15.64 -1.40 13.07
C ILE A 156 15.11 -1.74 11.67
N GLN A 157 14.72 -0.74 10.91
CA GLN A 157 14.02 -0.90 9.63
C GLN A 157 14.62 -0.01 8.56
N TYR A 158 14.67 -0.51 7.34
CA TYR A 158 15.01 0.23 6.15
C TYR A 158 13.98 -0.05 5.06
N LEU A 159 13.47 1.00 4.44
CA LEU A 159 12.55 0.93 3.31
C LEU A 159 13.10 1.80 2.18
N ASN A 160 13.22 1.20 1.01
CA ASN A 160 13.41 1.92 -0.24
C ASN A 160 12.13 1.79 -1.06
N GLN A 161 11.58 2.92 -1.49
CA GLN A 161 10.45 2.98 -2.40
C GLN A 161 10.81 3.76 -3.65
N SER A 162 10.39 3.25 -4.79
CA SER A 162 10.46 3.93 -6.08
C SER A 162 9.05 4.09 -6.63
N LEU A 163 8.65 5.34 -6.88
CA LEU A 163 7.36 5.71 -7.44
C LEU A 163 7.56 6.13 -8.88
N ASN A 164 6.86 5.48 -9.81
CA ASN A 164 6.87 5.81 -11.23
C ASN A 164 5.55 6.43 -11.65
N ILE A 165 5.62 7.66 -12.14
CA ILE A 165 4.47 8.38 -12.70
C ILE A 165 4.53 8.23 -14.22
N SER A 166 3.53 7.57 -14.81
CA SER A 166 3.51 7.30 -16.25
C SER A 166 3.06 8.51 -17.07
N GLU A 167 3.47 8.54 -18.33
CA GLU A 167 3.12 9.59 -19.30
C GLU A 167 1.60 9.74 -19.50
N SER A 168 0.82 8.66 -19.41
CA SER A 168 -0.64 8.70 -19.56
C SER A 168 -1.31 9.61 -18.53
N VAL A 169 -0.77 9.65 -17.33
CA VAL A 169 -1.28 10.47 -16.23
C VAL A 169 -0.99 11.95 -16.45
N THR A 170 0.12 12.28 -17.10
CA THR A 170 0.50 13.68 -17.42
C THR A 170 -0.25 14.22 -18.62
N ASN A 171 -0.67 13.37 -19.56
CA ASN A 171 -1.30 13.78 -20.82
C ASN A 171 -2.83 13.87 -20.75
N GLU A 172 -3.51 13.07 -19.94
CA GLU A 172 -4.99 13.09 -19.86
C GLU A 172 -5.55 14.23 -19.02
N GLY A 173 -4.79 14.79 -18.08
CA GLY A 173 -5.26 15.81 -17.15
C GLY A 173 -4.79 17.23 -17.42
N GLY A 174 -3.82 17.45 -18.30
CA GLY A 174 -3.22 18.77 -18.54
C GLY A 174 -2.56 19.39 -17.28
N VAL A 175 -2.35 20.70 -17.30
CA VAL A 175 -1.69 21.46 -16.21
C VAL A 175 -2.34 21.27 -14.83
N ASN A 176 -3.62 20.94 -14.77
CA ASN A 176 -4.34 20.70 -13.51
C ASN A 176 -3.91 19.42 -12.80
N THR A 177 -3.53 18.39 -13.55
CA THR A 177 -3.06 17.11 -12.99
C THR A 177 -1.70 17.28 -12.33
N ILE A 178 -0.77 18.00 -12.98
CA ILE A 178 0.54 18.34 -12.40
C ILE A 178 0.39 19.16 -11.11
N GLY A 179 -0.53 20.13 -11.08
CA GLY A 179 -0.82 20.92 -9.88
C GLY A 179 -1.38 20.07 -8.73
N TYR A 180 -2.18 19.06 -9.03
CA TYR A 180 -2.68 18.12 -8.02
C TYR A 180 -1.57 17.24 -7.44
N TYR A 181 -0.68 16.71 -8.30
CA TYR A 181 0.50 15.98 -7.86
C TYR A 181 1.44 16.83 -7.04
N ALA A 182 1.67 18.09 -7.42
CA ALA A 182 2.45 19.02 -6.64
C ALA A 182 1.88 19.19 -5.21
N ASN A 183 0.56 19.22 -5.06
CA ASN A 183 -0.09 19.26 -3.76
C ASN A 183 0.06 17.95 -2.96
N LEU A 184 -0.01 16.80 -3.62
CA LEU A 184 0.25 15.50 -2.99
C LEU A 184 1.72 15.41 -2.52
N PHE A 185 2.66 15.88 -3.33
CA PHE A 185 4.08 15.93 -3.00
C PHE A 185 4.44 17.01 -1.98
N THR A 186 3.65 18.07 -1.85
CA THR A 186 3.80 19.05 -0.76
C THR A 186 3.58 18.40 0.61
N ILE A 187 2.75 17.37 0.68
CA ILE A 187 2.57 16.54 1.88
C ILE A 187 3.83 15.69 2.14
N LEU A 188 4.55 15.29 1.08
CA LEU A 188 5.75 14.47 1.14
C LEU A 188 7.06 15.28 1.34
N GLY A 189 7.04 16.59 1.10
CA GLY A 189 8.16 17.50 1.32
C GLY A 189 8.22 18.67 0.34
N ASN A 190 8.53 19.86 0.84
CA ASN A 190 8.57 21.11 0.04
C ASN A 190 9.60 21.06 -1.10
N ASP A 191 10.71 20.35 -0.92
CA ASP A 191 11.82 20.28 -1.91
C ASP A 191 11.40 19.58 -3.22
N ILE A 192 10.42 18.68 -3.16
CA ILE A 192 9.88 18.00 -4.35
C ILE A 192 8.91 18.92 -5.10
N ALA A 193 8.11 19.70 -4.40
CA ALA A 193 7.15 20.60 -5.00
C ALA A 193 7.82 21.75 -5.80
N GLU A 194 8.96 22.27 -5.33
CA GLU A 194 9.76 23.28 -6.06
C GLU A 194 10.33 22.71 -7.36
N ASN A 195 10.82 21.49 -7.35
CA ASN A 195 11.36 20.83 -8.54
C ASN A 195 10.29 20.51 -9.59
N ILE A 196 9.04 20.24 -9.18
CA ILE A 196 7.93 19.94 -10.10
C ILE A 196 7.41 21.22 -10.79
N SER A 197 7.50 22.39 -10.15
CA SER A 197 7.04 23.66 -10.74
C SER A 197 7.86 24.10 -11.96
N ASP A 198 9.10 23.62 -12.10
CA ASP A 198 10.00 23.94 -13.19
C ASP A 198 9.84 23.04 -14.43
N PHE A 199 8.94 22.06 -14.40
CA PHE A 199 8.70 21.19 -15.55
C PHE A 199 7.90 21.91 -16.65
N SER A 200 8.58 22.16 -17.76
CA SER A 200 7.88 22.49 -19.00
C SER A 200 7.19 21.24 -19.53
N THR A 201 5.95 21.36 -19.92
CA THR A 201 5.02 20.32 -20.35
C THR A 201 5.45 19.55 -21.60
N ASP A 202 6.57 19.88 -22.21
CA ASP A 202 6.91 19.42 -23.57
C ASP A 202 7.79 18.18 -23.64
N ASN A 203 8.30 17.62 -22.52
CA ASN A 203 9.29 16.53 -22.59
C ASN A 203 9.25 15.51 -21.44
N ILE A 204 8.17 15.35 -20.69
CA ILE A 204 8.13 14.39 -19.57
C ILE A 204 7.52 13.08 -20.05
N ASN A 205 8.36 12.10 -20.37
CA ASN A 205 7.90 10.75 -20.73
C ASN A 205 7.69 9.82 -19.51
N SER A 206 8.37 10.07 -18.40
CA SER A 206 8.15 9.39 -17.12
C SER A 206 8.89 10.12 -16.00
N TYR A 207 8.35 10.11 -14.81
CA TYR A 207 8.99 10.67 -13.62
C TYR A 207 9.15 9.60 -12.56
N GLN A 208 10.34 9.49 -11.97
CA GLN A 208 10.65 8.55 -10.90
C GLN A 208 11.04 9.30 -9.64
N ILE A 209 10.39 9.00 -8.54
CA ILE A 209 10.74 9.49 -7.20
C ILE A 209 11.22 8.29 -6.39
N ASN A 210 12.40 8.42 -5.80
CA ASN A 210 12.91 7.42 -4.88
C ASN A 210 12.85 7.97 -3.45
N ALA A 211 12.42 7.14 -2.52
CA ALA A 211 12.40 7.44 -1.09
C ALA A 211 13.20 6.39 -0.34
N ASP A 212 14.19 6.84 0.42
CA ASP A 212 14.95 6.03 1.36
C ASP A 212 14.50 6.37 2.78
N MET A 213 14.06 5.38 3.55
CA MET A 213 13.56 5.57 4.90
C MET A 213 14.30 4.70 5.89
N LEU A 214 14.66 5.27 7.03
CA LEU A 214 15.20 4.56 8.18
C LEU A 214 14.24 4.67 9.35
N GLY A 215 13.94 3.55 9.98
CA GLY A 215 13.06 3.46 11.14
C GLY A 215 13.72 2.79 12.33
N LEU A 216 13.38 3.29 13.51
CA LEU A 216 13.74 2.71 14.80
C LEU A 216 12.51 2.64 15.65
N SER A 217 12.26 1.50 16.31
CA SER A 217 11.25 1.44 17.36
C SER A 217 11.77 0.73 18.58
N LEU A 218 11.32 1.19 19.74
CA LEU A 218 11.61 0.60 21.04
C LEU A 218 10.30 0.37 21.77
N GLN A 219 10.08 -0.85 22.20
CA GLN A 219 8.92 -1.26 22.98
C GLN A 219 9.39 -2.04 24.20
N GLY A 220 8.71 -1.87 25.31
CA GLY A 220 9.02 -2.69 26.48
C GLY A 220 8.11 -2.48 27.66
N TYR A 221 8.32 -3.35 28.68
CA TYR A 221 7.67 -3.28 29.96
C TYR A 221 8.74 -3.23 31.06
N LEU A 222 8.80 -2.14 31.81
CA LEU A 222 9.73 -1.95 32.91
C LEU A 222 9.05 -1.27 34.11
N PHE A 223 9.30 -1.79 35.30
CA PHE A 223 8.80 -1.22 36.55
C PHE A 223 7.28 -1.02 36.61
N GLY A 224 6.51 -1.90 35.95
CA GLY A 224 5.06 -1.78 35.93
C GLY A 224 4.51 -0.81 34.88
N LEU A 225 5.35 -0.31 33.97
CA LEU A 225 4.98 0.62 32.89
C LEU A 225 5.26 0.03 31.52
N ASP A 226 4.27 0.07 30.66
CA ASP A 226 4.44 -0.17 29.24
C ASP A 226 4.91 1.10 28.55
N PHE A 227 5.89 0.98 27.66
CA PHE A 227 6.36 2.08 26.84
C PHE A 227 6.52 1.66 25.38
N TYR A 228 6.32 2.61 24.50
CA TYR A 228 6.56 2.48 23.08
C TYR A 228 7.05 3.81 22.51
N GLY A 229 8.05 3.74 21.63
CA GLY A 229 8.51 4.86 20.83
C GLY A 229 8.90 4.40 19.44
N GLU A 230 8.56 5.16 18.42
CA GLU A 230 8.91 4.92 17.03
C GLU A 230 9.40 6.20 16.39
N TYR A 231 10.46 6.10 15.61
CA TYR A 231 11.07 7.19 14.86
C TYR A 231 11.30 6.74 13.43
N ALA A 232 10.94 7.57 12.46
CA ALA A 232 11.26 7.38 11.05
C ALA A 232 11.87 8.65 10.48
N SER A 233 12.87 8.47 9.61
CA SER A 233 13.48 9.54 8.83
C SER A 233 13.47 9.12 7.37
N ASN A 234 13.12 10.03 6.48
CA ASN A 234 13.05 9.79 5.05
C ASN A 234 13.93 10.78 4.28
N LYS A 235 14.40 10.34 3.14
CA LYS A 235 15.11 11.16 2.15
C LYS A 235 14.55 10.83 0.77
N TYR A 236 14.18 11.87 0.04
CA TYR A 236 13.68 11.77 -1.33
C TYR A 236 14.77 12.17 -2.33
N THR A 237 14.82 11.50 -3.49
CA THR A 237 15.73 11.79 -4.61
C THR A 237 15.03 11.54 -5.94
#